data_64ceb0e3296e86fa2450af240dcfede1
#
_entry.id   64ceb0e3296e86fa2450af240dcfede1
#
_cell.length_a   1.000
_cell.length_b   1.000
_cell.length_c   1.000
_cell.angle_alpha   90.00
_cell.angle_beta   90.00
_cell.angle_gamma   90.00
#
_symmetry.space_group_name_H-M   'P 1'
#
loop_
_entity.id
_entity.type
_entity.pdbx_description
1 polymer ?
#
loop_
_entity_poly.entity_id
_entity_poly.type
_entity_poly.pdbx_seq_one_letter_code
_entity_poly.pdbx_strand_id
1 'polypeptide(L)' 'MNIVLVHVHVKPEMVDAFKQVSIENASQSVKEEGIERFDVIQQVDDPTRFILVEVYKTDKASFAHK' A
#
# COMPACT_ATOMS: atom_id res chain seq x y z
N MET A 1 -12.42 -11.36 5.68
CA MET A 1 -11.67 -10.12 5.46
C MET A 1 -10.28 -10.26 6.05
N ASN A 2 -9.28 -9.90 5.28
CA ASN A 2 -7.89 -9.92 5.74
C ASN A 2 -7.29 -8.54 5.54
N ILE A 3 -6.63 -8.01 6.58
CA ILE A 3 -6.00 -6.69 6.55
C ILE A 3 -4.50 -6.87 6.72
N VAL A 4 -3.74 -6.34 5.77
CA VAL A 4 -2.27 -6.39 5.81
C VAL A 4 -1.74 -4.96 5.92
N LEU A 5 -0.85 -4.75 6.88
CA LEU A 5 -0.15 -3.47 7.07
C LEU A 5 1.31 -3.67 6.68
N VAL A 6 1.78 -2.87 5.74
CA VAL A 6 3.17 -2.92 5.29
C VAL A 6 3.85 -1.62 5.72
N HIS A 7 4.85 -1.74 6.60
CA HIS A 7 5.64 -0.60 7.05
C HIS A 7 6.82 -0.40 6.14
N VAL A 8 6.97 0.80 5.60
CA VAL A 8 8.02 1.13 4.63
C VAL A 8 8.81 2.33 5.11
N HIS A 9 10.14 2.24 5.00
CA HIS A 9 11.04 3.34 5.28
C HIS A 9 11.90 3.57 4.04
N VAL A 10 11.74 4.74 3.41
CA VAL A 10 12.46 5.06 2.17
C VAL A 10 13.55 6.11 2.43
N LYS A 11 14.53 6.17 1.54
CA LYS A 11 15.55 7.21 1.59
C LYS A 11 14.91 8.57 1.33
N PRO A 12 15.38 9.66 1.98
CA PRO A 12 14.79 10.97 1.80
C PRO A 12 14.67 11.41 0.35
N GLU A 13 15.68 11.13 -0.46
CA GLU A 13 15.69 11.48 -1.88
C GLU A 13 14.73 10.67 -2.74
N MET A 14 14.17 9.59 -2.18
CA MET A 14 13.26 8.71 -2.90
C MET A 14 11.79 8.91 -2.49
N VAL A 15 11.51 9.84 -1.58
CA VAL A 15 10.15 10.02 -1.05
C VAL A 15 9.14 10.32 -2.14
N ASP A 16 9.43 11.28 -3.02
CA ASP A 16 8.50 11.67 -4.08
C ASP A 16 8.28 10.54 -5.08
N ALA A 17 9.34 9.86 -5.48
CA ALA A 17 9.26 8.73 -6.40
C ALA A 17 8.44 7.59 -5.79
N PHE A 18 8.66 7.28 -4.51
CA PHE A 18 7.91 6.25 -3.81
C PHE A 18 6.42 6.59 -3.71
N LYS A 19 6.11 7.86 -3.38
CA LYS A 19 4.73 8.32 -3.31
C LYS A 19 4.01 8.10 -4.64
N GLN A 20 4.61 8.53 -5.73
CA GLN A 20 4.00 8.42 -7.04
C GLN A 20 3.77 6.97 -7.44
N VAL A 21 4.78 6.13 -7.29
CA VAL A 21 4.68 4.70 -7.61
C VAL A 21 3.64 4.01 -6.73
N SER A 22 3.60 4.35 -5.44
CA SER A 22 2.66 3.74 -4.50
C SER A 22 1.22 4.13 -4.81
N ILE A 23 0.98 5.39 -5.18
CA ILE A 23 -0.35 5.85 -5.57
C ILE A 23 -0.81 5.15 -6.83
N GLU A 24 0.06 5.02 -7.83
CA GLU A 24 -0.25 4.28 -9.06
C GLU A 24 -0.55 2.82 -8.77
N ASN A 25 0.27 2.19 -7.91
CA ASN A 25 0.07 0.81 -7.52
C ASN A 25 -1.25 0.61 -6.77
N ALA A 26 -1.59 1.51 -5.86
CA ALA A 26 -2.84 1.47 -5.14
C ALA A 26 -4.04 1.60 -6.10
N SER A 27 -3.95 2.51 -7.06
CA SER A 27 -4.99 2.72 -8.05
C SER A 27 -5.22 1.47 -8.92
N GLN A 28 -4.16 0.76 -9.27
CA GLN A 28 -4.26 -0.49 -10.02
C GLN A 28 -4.77 -1.64 -9.17
N SER A 29 -4.29 -1.72 -7.93
CA SER A 29 -4.63 -2.83 -7.02
C SER A 29 -6.12 -2.87 -6.69
N VAL A 30 -6.77 -1.72 -6.49
CA VAL A 30 -8.20 -1.70 -6.15
C VAL A 30 -9.09 -2.18 -7.30
N LYS A 31 -8.54 -2.32 -8.50
CA LYS A 31 -9.27 -2.87 -9.65
C LYS A 31 -9.23 -4.38 -9.67
N GLU A 32 -8.37 -5.01 -8.89
CA GLU A 32 -8.27 -6.46 -8.81
C GLU A 32 -9.43 -7.04 -8.02
N GLU A 33 -9.97 -8.14 -8.52
CA GLU A 33 -10.98 -8.90 -7.80
C GLU A 33 -10.36 -9.44 -6.52
N GLY A 34 -11.02 -9.28 -5.41
CA GLY A 34 -10.52 -9.74 -4.12
C GLY A 34 -9.86 -8.66 -3.27
N ILE A 35 -9.48 -7.54 -3.87
CA ILE A 35 -8.98 -6.40 -3.11
C ILE A 35 -10.14 -5.43 -2.89
N GLU A 36 -10.43 -5.17 -1.61
CA GLU A 36 -11.51 -4.28 -1.22
C GLU A 36 -11.01 -2.85 -1.07
N ARG A 37 -9.78 -2.68 -0.56
CA ARG A 37 -9.23 -1.36 -0.28
C ARG A 37 -7.71 -1.41 -0.27
N PHE A 38 -7.09 -0.32 -0.74
CA PHE A 38 -5.64 -0.15 -0.71
C PHE A 38 -5.35 1.32 -0.42
N ASP A 39 -4.78 1.61 0.76
CA ASP A 39 -4.44 2.97 1.15
C ASP A 39 -2.94 3.14 1.30
N VAL A 40 -2.46 4.34 0.97
CA VAL A 40 -1.07 4.74 1.18
C VAL A 40 -1.08 5.87 2.21
N ILE A 41 -0.45 5.63 3.35
CA ILE A 41 -0.39 6.58 4.45
C ILE A 41 1.05 7.04 4.65
N GLN A 42 1.25 8.36 4.68
CA GLN A 42 2.57 8.94 4.97
C GLN A 42 2.56 9.50 6.39
N GLN A 43 3.62 9.24 7.15
CA GLN A 43 3.75 9.75 8.50
C GLN A 43 4.02 11.26 8.47
N VAL A 44 3.27 12.02 9.27
CA VAL A 44 3.34 13.49 9.25
C VAL A 44 4.68 14.02 9.76
N ASP A 45 5.18 13.43 10.85
CA ASP A 45 6.42 13.87 11.51
C ASP A 45 7.67 13.22 10.92
N ASP A 46 7.52 12.26 10.00
CA ASP A 46 8.63 11.64 9.30
C ASP A 46 8.19 11.23 7.89
N PRO A 47 8.36 12.14 6.90
CA PRO A 47 7.90 11.88 5.53
C PRO A 47 8.56 10.68 4.83
N THR A 48 9.64 10.14 5.39
CA THR A 48 10.30 8.95 4.83
C THR A 48 9.61 7.65 5.21
N ARG A 49 8.62 7.71 6.11
CA ARG A 49 7.92 6.52 6.60
C ARG A 49 6.51 6.47 6.08
N PHE A 50 6.15 5.31 5.55
CA PHE A 50 4.83 5.05 4.99
C PHE A 50 4.24 3.79 5.58
N ILE A 51 2.92 3.71 5.57
CA ILE A 51 2.19 2.49 5.89
C ILE A 51 1.24 2.24 4.72
N LEU A 52 1.33 1.05 4.13
CA LEU A 52 0.40 0.60 3.11
C LEU A 52 -0.65 -0.26 3.80
N VAL A 53 -1.92 0.08 3.61
CA VAL A 53 -3.04 -0.67 4.18
C VAL A 53 -3.74 -1.40 3.05
N GLU A 54 -3.68 -2.72 3.07
CA GLU A 54 -4.28 -3.58 2.05
C GLU A 54 -5.40 -4.38 2.69
N VAL A 55 -6.62 -4.18 2.22
CA VAL A 55 -7.79 -4.89 2.71
C VAL A 55 -8.24 -5.87 1.64
N TYR A 56 -8.23 -7.16 1.97
CA TYR A 56 -8.61 -8.24 1.08
C TYR A 56 -9.93 -8.85 1.53
N LYS A 57 -10.72 -9.31 0.57
CA LYS A 57 -12.00 -9.97 0.85
C LYS A 57 -11.78 -11.31 1.53
N THR A 58 -10.70 -12.02 1.17
CA THR A 58 -10.36 -13.33 1.71
C THR A 58 -8.85 -13.48 1.86
N ASP A 59 -8.41 -14.43 2.70
CA ASP A 59 -6.98 -14.75 2.83
C ASP A 59 -6.38 -15.22 1.50
N LYS A 60 -7.16 -15.95 0.72
CA LYS A 60 -6.73 -16.43 -0.58
C LYS A 60 -6.43 -15.29 -1.53
N ALA A 61 -7.23 -14.22 -1.53
CA ALA A 61 -6.99 -13.04 -2.36
C ALA A 61 -5.68 -12.35 -1.97
N SER A 62 -5.35 -12.31 -0.69
CA SER A 62 -4.09 -11.76 -0.19
C SER A 62 -2.88 -12.50 -0.76
N PHE A 63 -2.93 -13.83 -0.80
CA PHE A 63 -1.85 -14.63 -1.41
C PHE A 63 -1.76 -14.43 -2.91
N ALA A 64 -2.88 -14.34 -3.59
CA ALA A 64 -2.91 -14.14 -5.03
C ALA A 64 -2.31 -12.79 -5.45
N HIS A 65 -2.49 -11.75 -4.63
CA HIS A 65 -1.95 -10.43 -4.93
C HIS A 65 -0.42 -10.39 -4.85
N LYS A 66 0.15 -11.15 -3.96
CA LYS A 66 1.60 -11.22 -3.82
C LYS A 66 2.24 -11.99 -4.96
#